data_0ee2149c0124b91ac16fb2ed2879cb6d
#
_entry.id   0ee2149c0124b91ac16fb2ed2879cb6d
#
_cell.length_a   1.000
_cell.length_b   1.000
_cell.length_c   1.000
_cell.angle_alpha   90.00
_cell.angle_beta   90.00
_cell.angle_gamma   90.00
#
_symmetry.space_group_name_H-M   'P 1'
#
loop_
_entity.id
_entity.type
_entity.pdbx_description
1 polymer ?
#
loop_
_entity_poly.entity_id
_entity_poly.type
_entity_poly.pdbx_seq_one_letter_code
_entity_poly.pdbx_strand_id
1 'polypeptide(L)'
;ATEYAQLLDIQNGTLMGIGVEVVKDSSSGYAWVTKVYSGSPAADVGIQKGNYITQIDGTEVRGLAKETVMDLLRGEEGTTVTITYLDSESATKEVQVAHRKFDASTVEFQLLSSGYGYIRINSFNNSTPSDFDSALHQLMDQGAKGFVFDVRDNAGGILSSAVECIDIL
;
A
#
# COMPACT_ATOMS: atom_id res chain seq x y z
N ALA A 1 -25.38 5.86 -7.22
CA ALA A 1 -24.17 6.50 -7.80
C ALA A 1 -22.93 5.73 -7.39
N THR A 2 -22.60 4.47 -7.83
CA THR A 2 -21.62 3.95 -6.93
C THR A 2 -20.66 2.93 -7.53
N GLU A 3 -21.05 2.02 -8.37
CA GLU A 3 -20.10 1.10 -9.01
C GLU A 3 -19.20 1.79 -10.04
N TYR A 4 -19.76 2.70 -10.84
CA TYR A 4 -18.98 3.42 -11.85
C TYR A 4 -17.96 4.39 -11.24
N ALA A 5 -18.33 5.07 -10.14
CA ALA A 5 -17.39 5.95 -9.41
C ALA A 5 -16.25 5.15 -8.76
N GLN A 6 -16.55 3.97 -8.20
CA GLN A 6 -15.53 3.08 -7.64
C GLN A 6 -14.58 2.52 -8.70
N LEU A 7 -15.11 2.19 -9.90
CA LEU A 7 -14.27 1.77 -11.02
C LEU A 7 -13.33 2.90 -11.50
N LEU A 8 -13.81 4.13 -11.55
CA LEU A 8 -12.98 5.30 -11.87
C LEU A 8 -11.91 5.55 -10.80
N ASP A 9 -12.27 5.45 -9.52
CA ASP A 9 -11.32 5.61 -8.43
C ASP A 9 -10.18 4.57 -8.53
N ILE A 10 -10.52 3.30 -8.80
CA ILE A 10 -9.52 2.22 -9.01
C ILE A 10 -8.64 2.50 -10.23
N GLN A 11 -9.22 2.95 -11.36
CA GLN A 11 -8.46 3.32 -12.57
C GLN A 11 -7.51 4.51 -12.33
N ASN A 12 -7.90 5.42 -11.46
CA ASN A 12 -7.07 6.56 -11.05
C ASN A 12 -6.04 6.20 -9.96
N GLY A 13 -6.07 4.96 -9.45
CA GLY A 13 -5.20 4.53 -8.37
C GLY A 13 -5.63 5.02 -6.99
N THR A 14 -6.85 5.58 -6.88
CA THR A 14 -7.40 6.03 -5.60
C THR A 14 -8.06 4.85 -4.90
N LEU A 15 -7.64 4.56 -3.68
CA LEU A 15 -8.22 3.56 -2.81
C LEU A 15 -8.98 4.22 -1.67
N MET A 16 -10.03 3.55 -1.18
CA MET A 16 -10.78 3.96 -0.01
C MET A 16 -10.49 3.02 1.16
N GLY A 17 -10.20 3.57 2.32
CA GLY A 17 -9.97 2.80 3.55
C GLY A 17 -8.76 3.28 4.34
N ILE A 18 -8.14 2.37 5.10
CA ILE A 18 -6.97 2.66 5.93
C ILE A 18 -5.65 2.35 5.22
N GLY A 19 -5.66 1.56 4.14
CA GLY A 19 -4.48 1.29 3.30
C GLY A 19 -3.52 0.24 3.83
N VAL A 20 -4.05 -0.89 4.33
CA VAL A 20 -3.25 -2.07 4.70
C VAL A 20 -3.74 -3.32 3.99
N GLU A 21 -2.81 -4.23 3.71
CA GLU A 21 -3.12 -5.62 3.39
C GLU A 21 -2.70 -6.50 4.56
N VAL A 22 -3.60 -7.42 4.94
CA VAL A 22 -3.34 -8.34 6.04
C VAL A 22 -3.58 -9.79 5.64
N VAL A 23 -2.82 -10.68 6.24
CA VAL A 23 -3.07 -12.11 6.20
C VAL A 23 -3.12 -12.64 7.63
N LYS A 24 -3.85 -13.72 7.83
CA LYS A 24 -3.86 -14.39 9.13
C LYS A 24 -2.53 -15.13 9.31
N ASP A 25 -1.78 -14.80 10.35
CA ASP A 25 -0.61 -15.58 10.74
C ASP A 25 -1.06 -16.86 11.48
N SER A 26 -0.64 -18.00 10.97
CA SER A 26 -1.05 -19.29 11.51
C SER A 26 -0.40 -19.61 12.88
N SER A 27 0.71 -18.98 13.20
CA SER A 27 1.46 -19.22 14.45
C SER A 27 0.92 -18.41 15.61
N SER A 28 0.71 -17.12 15.42
CA SER A 28 0.18 -16.21 16.44
C SER A 28 -1.34 -16.14 16.47
N GLY A 29 -1.98 -16.41 15.32
CA GLY A 29 -3.41 -16.25 15.09
C GLY A 29 -3.86 -14.80 14.88
N TYR A 30 -2.91 -13.84 14.90
CA TYR A 30 -3.17 -12.42 14.65
C TYR A 30 -3.17 -12.07 13.14
N ALA A 31 -3.60 -10.86 12.83
CA ALA A 31 -3.55 -10.33 11.47
C ALA A 31 -2.17 -9.69 11.21
N TRP A 32 -1.37 -10.35 10.37
CA TRP A 32 -0.06 -9.86 9.97
C TRP A 32 -0.16 -8.89 8.81
N VAL A 33 0.41 -7.70 8.96
CA VAL A 33 0.44 -6.66 7.94
C VAL A 33 1.49 -7.04 6.89
N THR A 34 1.03 -7.39 5.69
CA THR A 34 1.89 -7.77 4.55
C THR A 34 2.26 -6.58 3.69
N LYS A 35 1.41 -5.56 3.65
CA LYS A 35 1.64 -4.32 2.91
C LYS A 35 0.97 -3.14 3.61
N VAL A 36 1.62 -1.99 3.55
CA VAL A 36 1.05 -0.68 3.88
C VAL A 36 1.28 0.19 2.65
N TYR A 37 0.21 0.77 2.14
CA TYR A 37 0.30 1.66 0.98
C TYR A 37 0.90 3.01 1.39
N SER A 38 1.84 3.51 0.58
CA SER A 38 2.42 4.83 0.77
C SER A 38 1.33 5.91 0.68
N GLY A 39 1.39 6.94 1.53
CA GLY A 39 0.38 7.99 1.58
C GLY A 39 -0.97 7.55 2.15
N SER A 40 -1.09 6.33 2.65
CA SER A 40 -2.32 5.83 3.28
C SER A 40 -2.46 6.29 4.73
N PRO A 41 -3.69 6.32 5.28
CA PRO A 41 -3.91 6.64 6.69
C PRO A 41 -3.12 5.78 7.67
N ALA A 42 -2.95 4.49 7.37
CA ALA A 42 -2.16 3.59 8.21
C ALA A 42 -0.67 3.94 8.21
N ALA A 43 -0.14 4.38 7.05
CA ALA A 43 1.24 4.86 6.96
C ALA A 43 1.46 6.14 7.78
N ASP A 44 0.49 7.07 7.74
CA ASP A 44 0.55 8.35 8.46
C ASP A 44 0.67 8.16 9.97
N VAL A 45 0.05 7.10 10.52
CA VAL A 45 0.08 6.79 11.96
C VAL A 45 1.17 5.79 12.34
N GLY A 46 2.04 5.41 11.38
CA GLY A 46 3.23 4.60 11.63
C GLY A 46 3.00 3.09 11.65
N ILE A 47 1.87 2.59 11.16
CA ILE A 47 1.71 1.15 10.91
C ILE A 47 2.65 0.76 9.77
N GLN A 48 3.36 -0.36 9.92
CA GLN A 48 4.35 -0.84 8.97
C GLN A 48 4.11 -2.31 8.60
N LYS A 49 4.63 -2.68 7.42
CA LYS A 49 4.74 -4.10 7.05
C LYS A 49 5.49 -4.86 8.13
N GLY A 50 4.98 -6.03 8.51
CA GLY A 50 5.55 -6.86 9.58
C GLY A 50 4.88 -6.66 10.93
N ASN A 51 4.08 -5.61 11.14
CA ASN A 51 3.31 -5.44 12.35
C ASN A 51 2.19 -6.50 12.46
N TYR A 52 1.78 -6.80 13.68
CA TYR A 52 0.67 -7.72 13.97
C TYR A 52 -0.49 -6.94 14.59
N ILE A 53 -1.60 -6.82 13.89
CA ILE A 53 -2.83 -6.25 14.44
C ILE A 53 -3.42 -7.25 15.43
N THR A 54 -3.62 -6.81 16.66
CA THR A 54 -4.11 -7.63 17.77
C THR A 54 -5.56 -7.30 18.11
N GLN A 55 -5.95 -6.01 18.01
CA GLN A 55 -7.33 -5.57 18.25
C GLN A 55 -7.75 -4.52 17.23
N ILE A 56 -9.05 -4.49 16.92
CA ILE A 56 -9.70 -3.48 16.09
C ILE A 56 -10.93 -3.02 16.86
N ASP A 57 -11.02 -1.71 17.19
CA ASP A 57 -12.05 -1.12 18.03
C ASP A 57 -12.29 -1.92 19.32
N GLY A 58 -11.20 -2.35 19.98
CA GLY A 58 -11.24 -3.16 21.19
C GLY A 58 -11.62 -4.64 20.97
N THR A 59 -11.98 -5.04 19.77
CA THR A 59 -12.28 -6.44 19.43
C THR A 59 -10.98 -7.19 19.14
N GLU A 60 -10.68 -8.25 19.91
CA GLU A 60 -9.52 -9.09 19.65
C GLU A 60 -9.66 -9.85 18.33
N VAL A 61 -8.64 -9.77 17.46
CA VAL A 61 -8.68 -10.40 16.13
C VAL A 61 -8.11 -11.81 16.12
N ARG A 62 -7.55 -12.26 17.24
CA ARG A 62 -6.91 -13.57 17.34
C ARG A 62 -7.89 -14.68 17.00
N GLY A 63 -7.54 -15.49 16.01
CA GLY A 63 -8.36 -16.63 15.60
C GLY A 63 -9.53 -16.28 14.68
N LEU A 64 -9.82 -15.00 14.43
CA LEU A 64 -10.88 -14.61 13.49
C LEU A 64 -10.54 -15.04 12.05
N ALA A 65 -11.58 -15.23 11.23
CA ALA A 65 -11.42 -15.39 9.80
C ALA A 65 -10.91 -14.10 9.16
N LYS A 66 -10.15 -14.22 8.06
CA LYS A 66 -9.63 -13.04 7.33
C LYS A 66 -10.74 -12.07 6.93
N GLU A 67 -11.86 -12.61 6.46
CA GLU A 67 -13.01 -11.83 6.02
C GLU A 67 -13.55 -10.98 7.17
N THR A 68 -13.69 -11.55 8.37
CA THR A 68 -14.15 -10.82 9.57
C THR A 68 -13.18 -9.70 9.94
N VAL A 69 -11.86 -9.96 9.88
CA VAL A 69 -10.85 -8.92 10.14
C VAL A 69 -10.96 -7.80 9.11
N MET A 70 -11.12 -8.15 7.83
CA MET A 70 -11.29 -7.16 6.77
C MET A 70 -12.57 -6.33 6.94
N ASP A 71 -13.66 -6.94 7.40
CA ASP A 71 -14.90 -6.22 7.67
C ASP A 71 -14.76 -5.24 8.86
N LEU A 72 -14.03 -5.62 9.91
CA LEU A 72 -13.73 -4.74 11.03
C LEU A 72 -12.81 -3.56 10.62
N LEU A 73 -11.93 -3.75 9.62
CA LEU A 73 -11.04 -2.69 9.11
C LEU A 73 -11.73 -1.76 8.11
N ARG A 74 -12.95 -2.09 7.65
CA ARG A 74 -13.71 -1.24 6.73
C ARG A 74 -14.49 -0.17 7.48
N GLY A 75 -14.65 0.97 6.83
CA GLY A 75 -15.46 2.07 7.36
C GLY A 75 -15.84 3.06 6.27
N GLU A 76 -16.81 3.91 6.56
CA GLU A 76 -17.19 5.00 5.68
C GLU A 76 -16.16 6.12 5.70
N GLU A 77 -16.07 6.88 4.61
CA GLU A 77 -15.17 8.03 4.52
C GLU A 77 -15.43 9.03 5.67
N GLY A 78 -14.35 9.44 6.34
CA GLY A 78 -14.40 10.35 7.47
C GLY A 78 -14.61 9.68 8.84
N THR A 79 -14.86 8.37 8.89
CA THR A 79 -14.88 7.63 10.16
C THR A 79 -13.46 7.24 10.59
N THR A 80 -13.30 6.82 11.83
CA THR A 80 -12.02 6.33 12.37
C THR A 80 -12.19 4.94 12.96
N VAL A 81 -11.11 4.17 12.91
CA VAL A 81 -10.98 2.87 13.56
C VAL A 81 -9.78 2.89 14.51
N THR A 82 -9.93 2.33 15.69
CA THR A 82 -8.82 2.17 16.65
C THR A 82 -8.13 0.83 16.41
N ILE A 83 -6.83 0.86 16.14
CA ILE A 83 -6.02 -0.34 15.89
C ILE A 83 -4.98 -0.49 16.99
N THR A 84 -5.01 -1.63 17.67
CA THR A 84 -3.93 -2.06 18.55
C THR A 84 -3.07 -3.08 17.82
N TYR A 85 -1.76 -2.85 17.80
CA TYR A 85 -0.82 -3.72 17.09
C TYR A 85 0.48 -3.91 17.85
N LEU A 86 1.20 -4.97 17.51
CA LEU A 86 2.59 -5.22 17.93
C LEU A 86 3.52 -4.75 16.83
N ASP A 87 4.51 -3.95 17.17
CA ASP A 87 5.57 -3.53 16.24
C ASP A 87 6.68 -4.60 16.11
N SER A 88 7.74 -4.27 15.38
CA SER A 88 8.89 -5.16 15.15
C SER A 88 9.66 -5.53 16.44
N GLU A 89 9.52 -4.73 17.49
CA GLU A 89 10.12 -4.97 18.80
C GLU A 89 9.15 -5.67 19.78
N SER A 90 7.97 -6.08 19.26
CA SER A 90 6.88 -6.66 20.05
C SER A 90 6.29 -5.69 21.08
N ALA A 91 6.51 -4.39 20.91
CA ALA A 91 5.87 -3.38 21.74
C ALA A 91 4.42 -3.18 21.27
N THR A 92 3.49 -3.13 22.22
CA THR A 92 2.08 -2.85 21.94
C THR A 92 1.90 -1.36 21.69
N LYS A 93 1.26 -1.02 20.58
CA LYS A 93 0.87 0.34 20.20
C LYS A 93 -0.59 0.40 19.90
N GLU A 94 -1.22 1.54 20.20
CA GLU A 94 -2.60 1.84 19.84
C GLU A 94 -2.65 3.15 19.07
N VAL A 95 -3.35 3.15 17.95
CA VAL A 95 -3.49 4.31 17.06
C VAL A 95 -4.91 4.42 16.54
N GLN A 96 -5.36 5.65 16.28
CA GLN A 96 -6.59 5.90 15.55
C GLN A 96 -6.27 6.15 14.10
N VAL A 97 -6.93 5.42 13.21
CA VAL A 97 -6.72 5.47 11.76
C VAL A 97 -7.99 5.96 11.08
N ALA A 98 -7.87 7.02 10.30
CA ALA A 98 -9.02 7.54 9.55
C ALA A 98 -9.30 6.69 8.31
N HIS A 99 -10.58 6.52 7.99
CA HIS A 99 -10.98 6.02 6.67
C HIS A 99 -11.07 7.20 5.71
N ARG A 100 -10.21 7.22 4.72
CA ARG A 100 -10.22 8.24 3.66
C ARG A 100 -9.79 7.67 2.32
N LYS A 101 -10.05 8.41 1.28
CA LYS A 101 -9.45 8.16 -0.02
C LYS A 101 -7.96 8.53 0.03
N PHE A 102 -7.15 7.73 -0.63
CA PHE A 102 -5.71 8.00 -0.80
C PHE A 102 -5.25 7.44 -2.14
N ASP A 103 -4.25 8.07 -2.72
CA ASP A 103 -3.67 7.63 -3.97
C ASP A 103 -2.64 6.54 -3.67
N ALA A 104 -2.93 5.33 -4.15
CA ALA A 104 -2.03 4.21 -4.01
C ALA A 104 -1.05 4.22 -5.19
N SER A 105 0.18 4.67 -4.97
CA SER A 105 1.20 4.55 -6.00
C SER A 105 1.39 3.10 -6.41
N THR A 106 1.40 2.88 -7.72
CA THR A 106 1.69 1.57 -8.32
C THR A 106 3.19 1.35 -8.53
N VAL A 107 3.99 2.36 -8.21
CA VAL A 107 5.45 2.38 -8.39
C VAL A 107 6.14 2.36 -7.03
N GLU A 108 7.01 1.38 -6.83
CA GLU A 108 7.89 1.28 -5.67
C GLU A 108 9.34 1.42 -6.18
N PHE A 109 10.19 2.14 -5.47
CA PHE A 109 11.57 2.33 -5.92
C PHE A 109 12.55 2.42 -4.75
N GLN A 110 13.79 2.07 -5.02
CA GLN A 110 14.90 2.20 -4.06
C GLN A 110 16.24 2.24 -4.77
N LEU A 111 17.21 2.93 -4.18
CA LEU A 111 18.60 2.82 -4.59
C LEU A 111 19.22 1.58 -3.92
N LEU A 112 19.70 0.64 -4.73
CA LEU A 112 20.36 -0.57 -4.24
C LEU A 112 21.78 -0.24 -3.74
N SER A 113 22.31 -1.05 -2.82
CA SER A 113 23.69 -0.94 -2.33
C SER A 113 24.74 -1.06 -3.44
N SER A 114 24.38 -1.67 -4.57
CA SER A 114 25.22 -1.75 -5.79
C SER A 114 25.28 -0.42 -6.57
N GLY A 115 24.48 0.58 -6.20
CA GLY A 115 24.39 1.87 -6.89
C GLY A 115 23.48 1.85 -8.12
N TYR A 116 22.63 0.83 -8.28
CA TYR A 116 21.60 0.80 -9.31
C TYR A 116 20.25 1.18 -8.70
N GLY A 117 19.45 1.95 -9.45
CA GLY A 117 18.06 2.24 -9.13
C GLY A 117 17.19 1.02 -9.42
N TYR A 118 16.39 0.60 -8.46
CA TYR A 118 15.37 -0.45 -8.63
C TYR A 118 14.01 0.22 -8.64
N ILE A 119 13.20 -0.07 -9.66
CA ILE A 119 11.84 0.43 -9.81
C ILE A 119 10.93 -0.75 -10.10
N ARG A 120 9.94 -0.96 -9.25
CA ARG A 120 8.89 -1.97 -9.41
C ARG A 120 7.58 -1.30 -9.79
N ILE A 121 6.93 -1.80 -10.83
CA ILE A 121 5.61 -1.36 -11.29
C ILE A 121 4.62 -2.51 -11.04
N ASN A 122 3.71 -2.34 -10.07
CA ASN A 122 2.76 -3.37 -9.66
C ASN A 122 1.53 -3.46 -10.58
N SER A 123 1.13 -2.34 -11.20
CA SER A 123 0.06 -2.25 -12.21
C SER A 123 0.17 -0.93 -12.96
N PHE A 124 -0.59 -0.76 -14.05
CA PHE A 124 -0.63 0.49 -14.81
C PHE A 124 -1.99 1.19 -14.61
N ASN A 125 -1.99 2.33 -13.92
CA ASN A 125 -3.12 3.23 -13.76
C ASN A 125 -2.78 4.62 -14.31
N ASN A 126 -3.67 5.59 -14.18
CA ASN A 126 -3.46 6.94 -14.71
C ASN A 126 -2.31 7.70 -14.02
N SER A 127 -1.97 7.38 -12.75
CA SER A 127 -0.86 8.02 -12.04
C SER A 127 0.49 7.36 -12.29
N THR A 128 0.52 6.13 -12.82
CA THR A 128 1.75 5.35 -12.98
C THR A 128 2.84 6.09 -13.79
N PRO A 129 2.56 6.77 -14.91
CA PRO A 129 3.60 7.48 -15.64
C PRO A 129 4.26 8.60 -14.83
N SER A 130 3.47 9.40 -14.12
CA SER A 130 4.00 10.49 -13.27
C SER A 130 4.78 9.97 -12.06
N ASP A 131 4.32 8.87 -11.44
CA ASP A 131 5.01 8.23 -10.32
C ASP A 131 6.33 7.60 -10.79
N PHE A 132 6.33 6.99 -11.98
CA PHE A 132 7.51 6.42 -12.62
C PHE A 132 8.56 7.47 -12.95
N ASP A 133 8.16 8.58 -13.57
CA ASP A 133 9.04 9.72 -13.87
C ASP A 133 9.66 10.28 -12.58
N SER A 134 8.85 10.51 -11.56
CA SER A 134 9.32 10.97 -10.25
C SER A 134 10.31 10.01 -9.61
N ALA A 135 10.07 8.70 -9.70
CA ALA A 135 10.98 7.67 -9.17
C ALA A 135 12.32 7.67 -9.90
N LEU A 136 12.30 7.78 -11.23
CA LEU A 136 13.52 7.89 -12.06
C LEU A 136 14.36 9.10 -11.65
N HIS A 137 13.75 10.28 -11.59
CA HIS A 137 14.44 11.52 -11.24
C HIS A 137 15.04 11.44 -9.82
N GLN A 138 14.28 10.97 -8.84
CA GLN A 138 14.78 10.82 -7.47
C GLN A 138 15.97 9.84 -7.37
N LEU A 139 15.96 8.75 -8.13
CA LEU A 139 17.07 7.81 -8.15
C LEU A 139 18.28 8.37 -8.89
N MET A 140 18.08 9.15 -9.96
CA MET A 140 19.16 9.87 -10.65
C MET A 140 19.82 10.88 -9.73
N ASP A 141 19.05 11.66 -8.98
CA ASP A 141 19.55 12.63 -8.00
C ASP A 141 20.31 11.96 -6.86
N GLN A 142 19.95 10.72 -6.50
CA GLN A 142 20.70 9.88 -5.55
C GLN A 142 21.95 9.24 -6.16
N GLY A 143 22.24 9.47 -7.45
CA GLY A 143 23.44 8.98 -8.13
C GLY A 143 23.32 7.54 -8.68
N ALA A 144 22.12 7.11 -9.05
CA ALA A 144 21.94 5.81 -9.68
C ALA A 144 22.75 5.71 -10.98
N LYS A 145 23.49 4.61 -11.13
CA LYS A 145 24.38 4.34 -12.30
C LYS A 145 23.65 3.65 -13.46
N GLY A 146 22.42 3.25 -13.24
CA GLY A 146 21.53 2.56 -14.18
C GLY A 146 20.32 2.02 -13.43
N PHE A 147 19.39 1.41 -14.14
CA PHE A 147 18.10 1.02 -13.59
C PHE A 147 17.77 -0.44 -13.82
N VAL A 148 17.03 -1.01 -12.87
CA VAL A 148 16.37 -2.31 -12.97
C VAL A 148 14.87 -2.08 -12.84
N PHE A 149 14.14 -2.45 -13.89
CA PHE A 149 12.67 -2.37 -13.90
C PHE A 149 12.09 -3.75 -13.62
N ASP A 150 11.24 -3.84 -12.59
CA ASP A 150 10.60 -5.07 -12.16
C ASP A 150 9.08 -4.98 -12.40
N VAL A 151 8.60 -5.80 -13.32
CA VAL A 151 7.18 -5.95 -13.65
C VAL A 151 6.66 -7.35 -13.31
N ARG A 152 7.37 -8.10 -12.48
CA ARG A 152 6.90 -9.42 -12.03
C ARG A 152 5.64 -9.27 -11.22
N ASP A 153 4.68 -10.17 -11.45
CA ASP A 153 3.35 -10.15 -10.84
C ASP A 153 2.51 -8.90 -11.18
N ASN A 154 2.92 -8.12 -12.20
CA ASN A 154 2.12 -7.01 -12.71
C ASN A 154 0.87 -7.56 -13.39
N ALA A 155 -0.30 -7.20 -12.88
CA ALA A 155 -1.58 -7.64 -13.41
C ALA A 155 -2.00 -6.93 -14.73
N GLY A 156 -1.16 -6.01 -15.25
CA GLY A 156 -1.48 -5.15 -16.40
C GLY A 156 -2.15 -3.84 -15.97
N GLY A 157 -3.14 -3.39 -16.73
CA GLY A 157 -3.86 -2.15 -16.48
C GLY A 157 -4.06 -1.32 -17.74
N ILE A 158 -3.88 -0.01 -17.65
CA ILE A 158 -4.10 0.93 -18.75
C ILE A 158 -2.91 0.88 -19.73
N LEU A 159 -3.20 0.49 -20.99
CA LEU A 159 -2.15 0.32 -22.01
C LEU A 159 -1.44 1.65 -22.33
N SER A 160 -2.17 2.78 -22.43
CA SER A 160 -1.55 4.09 -22.67
C SER A 160 -0.55 4.46 -21.58
N SER A 161 -0.86 4.19 -20.31
CA SER A 161 0.05 4.44 -19.19
C SER A 161 1.32 3.59 -19.26
N ALA A 162 1.21 2.35 -19.76
CA ALA A 162 2.40 1.52 -19.98
C ALA A 162 3.28 2.08 -21.11
N VAL A 163 2.65 2.57 -22.19
CA VAL A 163 3.38 3.22 -23.31
C VAL A 163 4.05 4.51 -22.84
N GLU A 164 3.34 5.37 -22.10
CA GLU A 164 3.90 6.60 -21.54
C GLU A 164 5.10 6.34 -20.62
N CYS A 165 5.08 5.26 -19.79
CA CYS A 165 6.26 4.87 -19.00
C CYS A 165 7.47 4.50 -19.88
N ILE A 166 7.25 3.89 -21.05
CA ILE A 166 8.33 3.57 -21.98
C ILE A 166 8.85 4.83 -22.67
N ASP A 167 7.97 5.78 -23.00
CA ASP A 167 8.35 7.02 -23.65
C ASP A 167 9.18 7.96 -22.74
N ILE A 168 9.15 7.75 -21.43
CA ILE A 168 9.96 8.49 -20.44
C ILE A 168 11.43 8.01 -20.44
N LEU A 169 11.70 6.78 -20.89
CA LEU A 169 13.06 6.18 -20.90
C LEU A 169 13.91 6.64 -22.07
#